data_d898d8c067a4cb49543f51d40d4c2dbe
#
_entry.id   d898d8c067a4cb49543f51d40d4c2dbe
#
_cell.length_a   1.000
_cell.length_b   1.000
_cell.length_c   1.000
_cell.angle_alpha   90.00
_cell.angle_beta   90.00
_cell.angle_gamma   90.00
#
_symmetry.space_group_name_H-M   'P 1'
#
loop_
_entity.id
_entity.type
_entity.pdbx_description
1 polymer ?
#
loop_
_entity_poly.entity_id
_entity_poly.type
_entity_poly.pdbx_seq_one_letter_code
_entity_poly.pdbx_strand_id
1 'polypeptide(L)'
;MEQTKIFAIIVTYNAMRRNWIEKCLVSIEASTVPMTAIVIDNGSTDETRSFVPQRFPNTVWLPQEKNLGFGQANNLGMRYALDHGADYVLLLNQDATIGQDAIEKMLACSDGQTLLSPLQLNGVGSQLDAGFKKCLMKCENMLFDDALVSNALQATYSGPVKGTGNLLPAACWLMPVAVLKSIGGFNPLFFQYGEDDNYFQRLFYHRIPVRICPKATMCHDRGEHGNVQTYNNKKSRRLMLRTAVDINLSFAGRLKEWLQIIKNSYTSDLRRGLYRPGDSLSAMFWLLGKVGRIRQSRTKERSLGPTWL
;
A
#
# COMPACT_ATOMS: atom_id res chain seq x y z
N MET A 1 18.20 -0.10 -27.22
CA MET A 1 17.03 0.27 -26.42
C MET A 1 17.54 0.73 -25.07
N GLU A 2 17.15 1.89 -24.61
CA GLU A 2 17.51 2.40 -23.30
C GLU A 2 16.94 1.46 -22.22
N GLN A 3 17.72 1.14 -21.20
CA GLN A 3 17.30 0.18 -20.17
C GLN A 3 16.22 0.81 -19.30
N THR A 4 15.08 0.14 -19.10
CA THR A 4 14.00 0.61 -18.22
C THR A 4 14.52 0.87 -16.82
N LYS A 5 14.34 2.09 -16.32
CA LYS A 5 14.86 2.55 -15.04
C LYS A 5 13.83 2.35 -13.93
N ILE A 6 14.09 1.43 -13.02
CA ILE A 6 13.19 1.04 -11.93
C ILE A 6 13.83 1.38 -10.59
N PHE A 7 13.08 2.07 -9.73
CA PHE A 7 13.45 2.32 -8.35
C PHE A 7 12.54 1.53 -7.40
N ALA A 8 13.16 0.69 -6.57
CA ALA A 8 12.46 -0.02 -5.50
C ALA A 8 12.52 0.80 -4.21
N ILE A 9 11.36 1.19 -3.70
CA ILE A 9 11.19 2.01 -2.50
C ILE A 9 10.83 1.12 -1.33
N ILE A 10 11.67 1.10 -0.31
CA ILE A 10 11.51 0.30 0.91
C ILE A 10 11.50 1.26 2.11
N VAL A 11 10.36 1.34 2.80
CA VAL A 11 10.26 2.08 4.06
C VAL A 11 10.59 1.14 5.20
N THR A 12 11.63 1.48 5.99
CA THR A 12 12.06 0.68 7.13
C THR A 12 11.74 1.35 8.46
N TYR A 13 11.33 0.55 9.43
CA TYR A 13 11.20 0.93 10.82
C TYR A 13 11.44 -0.29 11.71
N ASN A 14 12.58 -0.32 12.41
CA ASN A 14 13.02 -1.42 13.26
C ASN A 14 12.96 -2.77 12.50
N ALA A 15 13.69 -2.84 11.38
CA ALA A 15 13.57 -3.89 10.36
C ALA A 15 14.51 -5.09 10.60
N MET A 16 15.30 -5.08 11.67
CA MET A 16 16.16 -6.22 12.02
C MET A 16 15.38 -7.43 12.49
N ARG A 17 14.14 -7.25 12.86
CA ARG A 17 13.27 -8.35 13.28
C ARG A 17 13.16 -9.41 12.19
N ARG A 18 13.45 -10.68 12.51
CA ARG A 18 13.41 -11.84 11.60
C ARG A 18 14.27 -11.66 10.33
N ASN A 19 15.23 -10.77 10.37
CA ASN A 19 16.08 -10.42 9.23
C ASN A 19 15.25 -9.95 7.99
N TRP A 20 14.15 -9.26 8.22
CA TRP A 20 13.25 -8.85 7.13
C TRP A 20 13.94 -7.99 6.10
N ILE A 21 14.63 -6.94 6.53
CA ILE A 21 15.27 -6.01 5.60
C ILE A 21 16.37 -6.68 4.77
N GLU A 22 17.13 -7.60 5.36
CA GLU A 22 18.14 -8.37 4.62
C GLU A 22 17.49 -9.22 3.54
N LYS A 23 16.48 -10.02 3.88
CA LYS A 23 15.74 -10.84 2.93
C LYS A 23 15.11 -10.01 1.81
N CYS A 24 14.53 -8.85 2.16
CA CYS A 24 13.92 -7.93 1.22
C CYS A 24 14.96 -7.44 0.19
N LEU A 25 16.07 -6.88 0.65
CA LEU A 25 17.12 -6.33 -0.22
C LEU A 25 17.84 -7.41 -1.04
N VAL A 26 18.12 -8.57 -0.46
CA VAL A 26 18.66 -9.73 -1.19
C VAL A 26 17.71 -10.15 -2.32
N SER A 27 16.39 -10.12 -2.11
CA SER A 27 15.42 -10.46 -3.16
C SER A 27 15.40 -9.43 -4.30
N ILE A 28 15.71 -8.16 -4.02
CA ILE A 28 15.85 -7.11 -5.03
C ILE A 28 17.13 -7.31 -5.83
N GLU A 29 18.27 -7.60 -5.16
CA GLU A 29 19.54 -7.88 -5.82
C GLU A 29 19.50 -9.13 -6.72
N ALA A 30 18.68 -10.14 -6.33
CA ALA A 30 18.50 -11.37 -7.08
C ALA A 30 17.54 -11.25 -8.29
N SER A 31 16.90 -10.09 -8.49
CA SER A 31 15.92 -9.89 -9.56
C SER A 31 16.59 -9.99 -10.95
N THR A 32 15.90 -10.66 -11.91
CA THR A 32 16.33 -10.71 -13.33
C THR A 32 16.34 -9.33 -13.99
N VAL A 33 15.55 -8.39 -13.47
CA VAL A 33 15.51 -6.99 -13.92
C VAL A 33 16.23 -6.13 -12.91
N PRO A 34 17.30 -5.40 -13.30
CA PRO A 34 18.02 -4.52 -12.40
C PRO A 34 17.14 -3.39 -11.85
N MET A 35 17.28 -3.11 -10.57
CA MET A 35 16.58 -2.03 -9.86
C MET A 35 17.54 -1.26 -8.95
N THR A 36 17.29 0.02 -8.76
CA THR A 36 17.95 0.82 -7.72
C THR A 36 17.08 0.79 -6.45
N ALA A 37 17.59 0.21 -5.37
CA ALA A 37 16.90 0.22 -4.09
C ALA A 37 17.05 1.59 -3.41
N ILE A 38 15.92 2.18 -2.98
CA ILE A 38 15.85 3.38 -2.14
C ILE A 38 15.28 2.92 -0.80
N VAL A 39 16.08 2.99 0.25
CA VAL A 39 15.67 2.63 1.60
C VAL A 39 15.45 3.89 2.41
N ILE A 40 14.22 4.15 2.81
CA ILE A 40 13.84 5.23 3.70
C ILE A 40 13.78 4.69 5.12
N ASP A 41 14.80 4.98 5.92
CA ASP A 41 14.75 4.67 7.34
C ASP A 41 13.84 5.65 8.07
N ASN A 42 12.70 5.18 8.49
CA ASN A 42 11.63 5.98 9.06
C ASN A 42 11.79 6.19 10.58
N GLY A 43 13.04 6.48 11.01
CA GLY A 43 13.37 6.73 12.39
C GLY A 43 13.56 5.45 13.23
N SER A 44 14.24 4.44 12.70
CA SER A 44 14.57 3.22 13.44
C SER A 44 15.45 3.48 14.66
N THR A 45 15.25 2.68 15.69
CA THR A 45 15.98 2.72 16.96
C THR A 45 16.79 1.46 17.22
N ASP A 46 16.71 0.47 16.33
CA ASP A 46 17.50 -0.76 16.32
C ASP A 46 18.69 -0.65 15.35
N GLU A 47 19.41 -1.73 15.13
CA GLU A 47 20.60 -1.79 14.28
C GLU A 47 20.29 -1.58 12.77
N THR A 48 19.03 -1.39 12.35
CA THR A 48 18.68 -1.12 10.97
C THR A 48 19.49 0.02 10.37
N ARG A 49 19.74 1.08 11.15
CA ARG A 49 20.44 2.29 10.71
C ARG A 49 21.92 2.06 10.36
N SER A 50 22.59 1.15 11.04
CA SER A 50 23.98 0.78 10.76
C SER A 50 24.06 -0.40 9.79
N PHE A 51 23.18 -1.36 9.92
CA PHE A 51 23.18 -2.59 9.12
C PHE A 51 22.99 -2.32 7.62
N VAL A 52 21.96 -1.55 7.25
CA VAL A 52 21.64 -1.36 5.83
C VAL A 52 22.76 -0.69 5.05
N PRO A 53 23.34 0.46 5.47
CA PRO A 53 24.43 1.10 4.74
C PRO A 53 25.71 0.24 4.68
N GLN A 54 25.98 -0.56 5.70
CA GLN A 54 27.16 -1.44 5.74
C GLN A 54 27.00 -2.67 4.85
N ARG A 55 25.84 -3.30 4.89
CA ARG A 55 25.59 -4.58 4.18
C ARG A 55 25.19 -4.38 2.72
N PHE A 56 24.52 -3.25 2.43
CA PHE A 56 24.00 -2.89 1.11
C PHE A 56 24.44 -1.50 0.68
N PRO A 57 25.75 -1.28 0.45
CA PRO A 57 26.32 0.05 0.18
C PRO A 57 25.83 0.68 -1.13
N ASN A 58 25.29 -0.12 -2.05
CA ASN A 58 24.74 0.36 -3.33
C ASN A 58 23.29 0.86 -3.23
N THR A 59 22.67 0.79 -2.06
CA THR A 59 21.32 1.34 -1.85
C THR A 59 21.37 2.85 -1.67
N VAL A 60 20.37 3.55 -2.16
CA VAL A 60 20.12 4.93 -1.80
C VAL A 60 19.55 4.96 -0.39
N TRP A 61 20.33 5.45 0.58
CA TRP A 61 19.95 5.48 1.98
C TRP A 61 19.44 6.87 2.38
N LEU A 62 18.16 6.94 2.81
CA LEU A 62 17.47 8.19 3.18
C LEU A 62 16.97 8.13 4.64
N PRO A 63 17.85 8.35 5.65
CA PRO A 63 17.45 8.28 7.05
C PRO A 63 16.59 9.48 7.46
N GLN A 64 15.54 9.22 8.24
CA GLN A 64 14.70 10.24 8.84
C GLN A 64 14.95 10.32 10.35
N GLU A 65 14.81 11.51 10.92
CA GLU A 65 14.96 11.73 12.38
C GLU A 65 13.79 11.13 13.17
N LYS A 66 12.61 11.06 12.57
CA LYS A 66 11.37 10.58 13.20
C LYS A 66 10.52 9.79 12.23
N ASN A 67 9.64 8.97 12.78
CA ASN A 67 8.65 8.24 12.00
C ASN A 67 7.63 9.19 11.36
N LEU A 68 7.64 9.27 10.04
CA LEU A 68 6.72 10.09 9.23
C LEU A 68 5.41 9.37 8.90
N GLY A 69 5.31 8.07 9.21
CA GLY A 69 4.27 7.18 8.74
C GLY A 69 4.58 6.61 7.36
N PHE A 70 3.87 5.54 6.99
CA PHE A 70 4.14 4.76 5.77
C PHE A 70 4.03 5.59 4.49
N GLY A 71 2.92 6.30 4.33
CA GLY A 71 2.64 7.04 3.09
C GLY A 71 3.64 8.18 2.84
N GLN A 72 3.95 8.98 3.88
CA GLN A 72 4.86 10.12 3.70
C GLN A 72 6.31 9.66 3.46
N ALA A 73 6.75 8.58 4.11
CA ALA A 73 8.05 8.01 3.84
C ALA A 73 8.16 7.47 2.41
N ASN A 74 7.13 6.77 1.90
CA ASN A 74 7.08 6.37 0.49
C ASN A 74 7.10 7.57 -0.46
N ASN A 75 6.43 8.68 -0.13
CA ASN A 75 6.44 9.89 -0.96
C ASN A 75 7.85 10.48 -1.13
N LEU A 76 8.71 10.39 -0.11
CA LEU A 76 10.12 10.80 -0.24
C LEU A 76 10.84 9.95 -1.28
N GLY A 77 10.67 8.62 -1.23
CA GLY A 77 11.26 7.71 -2.22
C GLY A 77 10.70 7.93 -3.62
N MET A 78 9.39 8.15 -3.75
CA MET A 78 8.76 8.46 -5.04
C MET A 78 9.30 9.75 -5.65
N ARG A 79 9.46 10.80 -4.85
CA ARG A 79 10.05 12.07 -5.30
C ARG A 79 11.48 11.85 -5.77
N TYR A 80 12.31 11.20 -4.96
CA TYR A 80 13.67 10.87 -5.34
C TYR A 80 13.72 10.13 -6.68
N ALA A 81 12.87 9.09 -6.86
CA ALA A 81 12.82 8.31 -8.09
C ALA A 81 12.42 9.18 -9.30
N LEU A 82 11.43 10.06 -9.16
CA LEU A 82 11.03 11.02 -10.22
C LEU A 82 12.17 11.96 -10.60
N ASP A 83 12.85 12.54 -9.61
CA ASP A 83 13.96 13.48 -9.82
C ASP A 83 15.17 12.81 -10.50
N HIS A 84 15.26 11.47 -10.40
CA HIS A 84 16.34 10.68 -11.01
C HIS A 84 15.90 9.93 -12.28
N GLY A 85 14.77 10.31 -12.86
CA GLY A 85 14.34 9.82 -14.18
C GLY A 85 13.83 8.37 -14.18
N ALA A 86 13.10 7.98 -13.15
CA ALA A 86 12.43 6.67 -13.12
C ALA A 86 11.43 6.50 -14.26
N ASP A 87 11.33 5.28 -14.81
CA ASP A 87 10.22 4.84 -15.65
C ASP A 87 9.14 4.17 -14.80
N TYR A 88 9.58 3.43 -13.77
CA TYR A 88 8.73 2.74 -12.81
C TYR A 88 9.24 2.91 -11.38
N VAL A 89 8.29 2.85 -10.46
CA VAL A 89 8.55 2.76 -9.03
C VAL A 89 7.95 1.46 -8.51
N LEU A 90 8.76 0.66 -7.83
CA LEU A 90 8.30 -0.50 -7.08
C LEU A 90 8.17 -0.11 -5.61
N LEU A 91 6.97 -0.13 -5.04
CA LEU A 91 6.80 -0.13 -3.59
C LEU A 91 6.97 -1.55 -3.08
N LEU A 92 7.79 -1.74 -2.05
CA LEU A 92 7.98 -3.04 -1.42
C LEU A 92 8.10 -2.87 0.09
N ASN A 93 7.30 -3.59 0.86
CA ASN A 93 7.40 -3.58 2.31
C ASN A 93 8.72 -4.20 2.79
N GLN A 94 9.25 -3.71 3.93
CA GLN A 94 10.47 -4.23 4.54
C GLN A 94 10.42 -5.73 4.91
N ASP A 95 9.21 -6.27 5.13
CA ASP A 95 8.91 -7.66 5.50
C ASP A 95 8.40 -8.48 4.32
N ALA A 96 8.74 -8.05 3.10
CA ALA A 96 8.36 -8.70 1.86
C ALA A 96 9.59 -9.08 1.02
N THR A 97 9.45 -10.15 0.24
CA THR A 97 10.43 -10.57 -0.75
C THR A 97 9.73 -10.75 -2.09
N ILE A 98 10.39 -10.38 -3.19
CA ILE A 98 9.87 -10.58 -4.54
C ILE A 98 10.46 -11.85 -5.17
N GLY A 99 9.67 -12.52 -6.01
CA GLY A 99 10.18 -13.60 -6.86
C GLY A 99 11.22 -13.07 -7.85
N GLN A 100 12.24 -13.87 -8.14
CA GLN A 100 13.39 -13.46 -8.97
C GLN A 100 12.98 -12.88 -10.32
N ASP A 101 11.98 -13.45 -10.98
CA ASP A 101 11.44 -13.02 -12.29
C ASP A 101 10.15 -12.18 -12.19
N ALA A 102 9.77 -11.77 -10.97
CA ALA A 102 8.49 -11.09 -10.74
C ALA A 102 8.40 -9.75 -11.46
N ILE A 103 9.48 -8.96 -11.47
CA ILE A 103 9.51 -7.67 -12.15
C ILE A 103 9.39 -7.84 -13.66
N GLU A 104 10.12 -8.77 -14.24
CA GLU A 104 10.04 -9.10 -15.67
C GLU A 104 8.60 -9.47 -16.07
N LYS A 105 7.95 -10.34 -15.29
CA LYS A 105 6.57 -10.76 -15.51
C LYS A 105 5.58 -9.61 -15.36
N MET A 106 5.79 -8.70 -14.40
CA MET A 106 4.96 -7.52 -14.26
C MET A 106 5.15 -6.53 -15.41
N LEU A 107 6.38 -6.30 -15.86
CA LEU A 107 6.65 -5.46 -17.03
C LEU A 107 6.00 -6.01 -18.29
N ALA A 108 6.00 -7.33 -18.49
CA ALA A 108 5.31 -7.97 -19.60
C ALA A 108 3.78 -7.77 -19.59
N CYS A 109 3.20 -7.49 -18.42
CA CYS A 109 1.78 -7.14 -18.25
C CYS A 109 1.53 -5.62 -18.33
N SER A 110 2.57 -4.79 -18.43
CA SER A 110 2.46 -3.35 -18.33
C SER A 110 2.04 -2.72 -19.67
N ASP A 111 1.18 -1.71 -19.57
CA ASP A 111 0.83 -0.80 -20.67
C ASP A 111 1.37 0.63 -20.41
N GLY A 112 2.19 0.79 -19.38
CA GLY A 112 2.74 2.08 -18.96
C GLY A 112 1.74 3.03 -18.28
N GLN A 113 0.48 2.61 -18.08
CA GLN A 113 -0.59 3.44 -17.49
C GLN A 113 -1.31 2.74 -16.33
N THR A 114 -1.11 1.44 -16.17
CA THR A 114 -1.79 0.58 -15.19
C THR A 114 -0.91 0.37 -13.96
N LEU A 115 -1.46 0.54 -12.75
CA LEU A 115 -0.81 0.08 -11.52
C LEU A 115 -0.84 -1.45 -11.49
N LEU A 116 0.31 -2.08 -11.24
CA LEU A 116 0.47 -3.52 -11.24
C LEU A 116 0.75 -4.04 -9.82
N SER A 117 0.14 -5.16 -9.47
CA SER A 117 0.43 -5.91 -8.25
C SER A 117 0.77 -7.36 -8.61
N PRO A 118 1.81 -7.95 -8.02
CA PRO A 118 2.01 -9.38 -8.11
C PRO A 118 0.97 -10.12 -7.26
N LEU A 119 0.92 -11.42 -7.37
CA LEU A 119 0.23 -12.28 -6.44
C LEU A 119 0.93 -12.23 -5.09
N GLN A 120 0.25 -11.76 -4.06
CA GLN A 120 0.81 -11.63 -2.71
C GLN A 120 0.57 -12.93 -1.94
N LEU A 121 1.65 -13.63 -1.60
CA LEU A 121 1.65 -14.87 -0.84
C LEU A 121 2.00 -14.60 0.63
N ASN A 122 1.71 -15.57 1.50
CA ASN A 122 2.17 -15.56 2.89
C ASN A 122 3.71 -15.68 2.96
N GLY A 123 4.30 -15.45 4.13
CA GLY A 123 5.76 -15.42 4.31
C GLY A 123 6.50 -16.69 3.88
N VAL A 124 5.82 -17.84 3.79
CA VAL A 124 6.39 -19.11 3.31
C VAL A 124 6.06 -19.42 1.85
N GLY A 125 5.29 -18.56 1.18
CA GLY A 125 4.97 -18.70 -0.24
C GLY A 125 3.97 -19.81 -0.60
N SER A 126 3.31 -20.42 0.39
CA SER A 126 2.45 -21.60 0.18
C SER A 126 0.97 -21.28 0.00
N GLN A 127 0.54 -20.09 0.37
CA GLN A 127 -0.85 -19.63 0.33
C GLN A 127 -0.92 -18.14 0.01
N LEU A 128 -2.09 -17.65 -0.41
CA LEU A 128 -2.35 -16.23 -0.52
C LEU A 128 -2.20 -15.55 0.85
N ASP A 129 -1.59 -14.37 0.86
CA ASP A 129 -1.59 -13.50 2.04
C ASP A 129 -3.03 -13.25 2.49
N ALA A 130 -3.28 -13.34 3.80
CA ALA A 130 -4.63 -13.25 4.35
C ALA A 130 -5.29 -11.89 4.10
N GLY A 131 -4.53 -10.80 4.11
CA GLY A 131 -5.00 -9.45 3.77
C GLY A 131 -5.33 -9.33 2.29
N PHE A 132 -4.46 -9.84 1.44
CA PHE A 132 -4.64 -9.87 -0.01
C PHE A 132 -5.88 -10.71 -0.39
N LYS A 133 -5.99 -11.93 0.14
CA LYS A 133 -7.17 -12.80 -0.03
C LYS A 133 -8.47 -12.09 0.36
N LYS A 134 -8.47 -11.41 1.53
CA LYS A 134 -9.64 -10.65 2.01
C LYS A 134 -10.02 -9.51 1.07
N CYS A 135 -9.06 -8.83 0.47
CA CYS A 135 -9.30 -7.78 -0.50
C CYS A 135 -9.91 -8.36 -1.78
N LEU A 136 -9.34 -9.42 -2.30
CA LEU A 136 -9.85 -10.13 -3.45
C LEU A 136 -11.33 -10.56 -3.25
N MET A 137 -11.68 -11.17 -2.13
CA MET A 137 -13.04 -11.64 -1.82
C MET A 137 -14.10 -10.53 -1.70
N LYS A 138 -13.69 -9.25 -1.59
CA LYS A 138 -14.60 -8.10 -1.50
C LYS A 138 -14.82 -7.41 -2.84
N CYS A 139 -14.12 -7.80 -3.88
CA CYS A 139 -14.26 -7.24 -5.20
C CYS A 139 -15.51 -7.80 -5.87
N GLU A 140 -16.63 -7.09 -5.81
CA GLU A 140 -17.94 -7.51 -6.34
C GLU A 140 -17.95 -7.82 -7.85
N ASN A 141 -16.95 -7.37 -8.60
CA ASN A 141 -16.82 -7.60 -10.03
C ASN A 141 -15.60 -8.46 -10.42
N MET A 142 -14.93 -9.05 -9.46
CA MET A 142 -14.04 -10.17 -9.73
C MET A 142 -14.89 -11.42 -9.83
N LEU A 143 -14.96 -12.01 -10.99
CA LEU A 143 -15.43 -13.39 -11.15
C LEU A 143 -14.45 -14.31 -10.42
N PHE A 144 -14.62 -14.39 -9.11
CA PHE A 144 -14.04 -15.42 -8.29
C PHE A 144 -14.93 -16.66 -8.44
N ASP A 145 -14.60 -17.44 -9.43
CA ASP A 145 -14.78 -18.86 -9.20
C ASP A 145 -13.54 -19.36 -8.41
N ASP A 146 -13.67 -20.52 -7.79
CA ASP A 146 -12.53 -21.19 -7.15
C ASP A 146 -11.35 -21.36 -8.13
N ALA A 147 -11.61 -21.32 -9.42
CA ALA A 147 -10.64 -21.31 -10.50
C ALA A 147 -9.73 -20.07 -10.49
N LEU A 148 -10.16 -18.87 -10.10
CA LEU A 148 -9.24 -17.73 -10.05
C LEU A 148 -8.16 -17.94 -8.99
N VAL A 149 -8.52 -18.43 -7.80
CA VAL A 149 -7.54 -18.71 -6.74
C VAL A 149 -6.66 -19.89 -7.13
N SER A 150 -7.25 -20.94 -7.70
CA SER A 150 -6.51 -22.11 -8.17
C SER A 150 -5.65 -21.78 -9.40
N ASN A 151 -6.16 -21.02 -10.36
CA ASN A 151 -5.43 -20.57 -11.54
C ASN A 151 -4.37 -19.51 -11.22
N ALA A 152 -4.60 -18.66 -10.23
CA ALA A 152 -3.63 -17.71 -9.73
C ALA A 152 -2.44 -18.45 -9.09
N LEU A 153 -2.70 -19.48 -8.29
CA LEU A 153 -1.66 -20.35 -7.73
C LEU A 153 -0.93 -21.15 -8.80
N GLN A 154 -1.62 -21.48 -9.92
CA GLN A 154 -1.04 -22.17 -11.08
C GLN A 154 -0.44 -21.23 -12.13
N ALA A 155 -0.43 -19.92 -11.86
CA ALA A 155 0.10 -18.88 -12.75
C ALA A 155 -0.57 -18.81 -14.15
N THR A 156 -1.83 -19.19 -14.27
CA THR A 156 -2.56 -19.23 -15.56
C THR A 156 -3.48 -18.04 -15.80
N TYR A 157 -3.82 -17.27 -14.77
CA TYR A 157 -4.70 -16.10 -14.90
C TYR A 157 -3.93 -14.86 -15.33
N SER A 158 -4.36 -14.19 -16.40
CA SER A 158 -3.74 -12.97 -16.94
C SER A 158 -4.72 -11.82 -17.19
N GLY A 159 -5.94 -11.93 -16.67
CA GLY A 159 -6.98 -10.93 -16.87
C GLY A 159 -6.83 -9.66 -16.01
N PRO A 160 -7.45 -8.55 -16.42
CA PRO A 160 -7.49 -7.33 -15.62
C PRO A 160 -8.39 -7.52 -14.40
N VAL A 161 -7.96 -6.95 -13.26
CA VAL A 161 -8.80 -6.81 -12.08
C VAL A 161 -9.71 -5.61 -12.28
N LYS A 162 -10.98 -5.83 -12.56
CA LYS A 162 -12.00 -4.78 -12.54
C LYS A 162 -12.62 -4.76 -11.14
N GLY A 163 -12.29 -3.77 -10.34
CA GLY A 163 -12.87 -3.63 -9.00
C GLY A 163 -13.24 -2.19 -8.70
N THR A 164 -14.46 -1.99 -8.25
CA THR A 164 -14.91 -0.74 -7.66
C THR A 164 -14.51 -0.73 -6.18
N GLY A 165 -13.43 -0.02 -5.84
CA GLY A 165 -13.21 0.42 -4.46
C GLY A 165 -12.69 -0.60 -3.45
N ASN A 166 -12.21 -1.76 -3.85
CA ASN A 166 -11.57 -2.71 -2.95
C ASN A 166 -10.07 -2.84 -3.21
N LEU A 167 -9.35 -2.80 -2.17
CA LEU A 167 -7.97 -2.46 -1.95
C LEU A 167 -7.06 -3.64 -2.14
N LEU A 168 -6.07 -3.51 -2.99
CA LEU A 168 -4.89 -4.36 -2.89
C LEU A 168 -3.92 -3.73 -1.90
N PRO A 169 -3.39 -4.48 -0.91
CA PRO A 169 -2.41 -3.94 0.01
C PRO A 169 -1.18 -3.40 -0.71
N ALA A 170 -0.70 -2.22 -0.32
CA ALA A 170 0.50 -1.60 -0.88
C ALA A 170 1.80 -2.30 -0.44
N ALA A 171 1.75 -3.60 -0.16
CA ALA A 171 2.91 -4.37 0.22
C ALA A 171 3.87 -4.59 -0.97
N CYS A 172 3.33 -4.63 -2.19
CA CYS A 172 4.10 -4.63 -3.43
C CYS A 172 3.25 -4.08 -4.59
N TRP A 173 3.62 -2.90 -5.10
CA TRP A 173 3.03 -2.29 -6.28
C TRP A 173 4.10 -1.85 -7.26
N LEU A 174 4.03 -2.27 -8.52
CA LEU A 174 4.84 -1.70 -9.59
C LEU A 174 4.00 -0.60 -10.28
N MET A 175 4.47 0.63 -10.17
CA MET A 175 3.77 1.83 -10.59
C MET A 175 4.52 2.51 -11.74
N PRO A 176 3.94 2.59 -12.95
CA PRO A 176 4.48 3.46 -13.98
C PRO A 176 4.55 4.91 -13.50
N VAL A 177 5.59 5.64 -13.87
CA VAL A 177 5.72 7.07 -13.52
C VAL A 177 4.53 7.90 -14.03
N ALA A 178 3.89 7.48 -15.12
CA ALA A 178 2.67 8.12 -15.60
C ALA A 178 1.55 8.14 -14.54
N VAL A 179 1.40 7.08 -13.73
CA VAL A 179 0.44 7.04 -12.61
C VAL A 179 0.81 8.07 -11.54
N LEU A 180 2.11 8.16 -11.16
CA LEU A 180 2.58 9.14 -10.18
C LEU A 180 2.41 10.58 -10.67
N LYS A 181 2.67 10.84 -11.95
CA LYS A 181 2.43 12.15 -12.58
C LYS A 181 0.94 12.51 -12.63
N SER A 182 0.07 11.51 -12.74
CA SER A 182 -1.39 11.73 -12.85
C SER A 182 -2.06 11.98 -11.51
N ILE A 183 -1.70 11.26 -10.45
CA ILE A 183 -2.37 11.37 -9.14
C ILE A 183 -1.42 11.57 -7.95
N GLY A 184 -0.13 11.55 -8.18
CA GLY A 184 0.88 11.80 -7.16
C GLY A 184 1.06 10.67 -6.15
N GLY A 185 1.51 11.02 -4.96
CA GLY A 185 1.85 10.12 -3.86
C GLY A 185 0.69 9.87 -2.89
N PHE A 186 1.02 9.34 -1.73
CA PHE A 186 0.07 9.07 -0.64
C PHE A 186 -0.37 10.35 0.07
N ASN A 187 -1.62 10.39 0.50
CA ASN A 187 -2.19 11.50 1.25
C ASN A 187 -1.61 11.60 2.67
N PRO A 188 -0.97 12.74 3.04
CA PRO A 188 -0.33 12.90 4.35
C PRO A 188 -1.30 13.04 5.53
N LEU A 189 -2.60 13.03 5.31
CA LEU A 189 -3.58 12.95 6.39
C LEU A 189 -3.55 11.59 7.10
N PHE A 190 -3.07 10.54 6.41
CA PHE A 190 -2.88 9.21 6.97
C PHE A 190 -1.46 9.07 7.51
N PHE A 191 -1.34 8.71 8.77
CA PHE A 191 -0.04 8.39 9.36
C PHE A 191 0.34 6.93 9.06
N GLN A 192 -0.59 6.01 9.31
CA GLN A 192 -0.42 4.58 9.08
C GLN A 192 -1.78 3.90 8.93
N TYR A 193 -1.92 3.08 7.90
CA TYR A 193 -3.13 2.40 7.45
C TYR A 193 -4.24 3.33 6.94
N GLY A 194 -4.78 3.00 5.79
CA GLY A 194 -5.83 3.73 5.09
C GLY A 194 -5.30 4.65 3.99
N GLU A 195 -3.98 4.87 3.92
CA GLU A 195 -3.32 5.58 2.81
C GLU A 195 -3.42 4.81 1.49
N ASP A 196 -3.27 3.49 1.53
CA ASP A 196 -3.48 2.59 0.39
C ASP A 196 -4.95 2.59 -0.05
N ASP A 197 -5.88 2.55 0.90
CA ASP A 197 -7.31 2.72 0.67
C ASP A 197 -7.60 4.01 -0.10
N ASN A 198 -7.08 5.13 0.39
CA ASN A 198 -7.27 6.43 -0.26
C ASN A 198 -6.59 6.50 -1.64
N TYR A 199 -5.43 5.86 -1.81
CA TYR A 199 -4.76 5.79 -3.10
C TYR A 199 -5.65 5.11 -4.14
N PHE A 200 -6.27 3.97 -3.78
CA PHE A 200 -7.24 3.27 -4.61
C PHE A 200 -8.49 4.10 -4.94
N GLN A 201 -9.02 4.84 -3.96
CA GLN A 201 -10.15 5.75 -4.20
C GLN A 201 -9.82 6.78 -5.28
N ARG A 202 -8.57 7.28 -5.31
CA ARG A 202 -8.09 8.22 -6.35
C ARG A 202 -7.88 7.53 -7.68
N LEU A 203 -7.26 6.35 -7.71
CA LEU A 203 -7.15 5.53 -8.94
C LEU A 203 -8.52 5.33 -9.57
N PHE A 204 -9.51 4.93 -8.77
CA PHE A 204 -10.88 4.73 -9.22
C PHE A 204 -11.52 6.02 -9.76
N TYR A 205 -11.42 7.12 -9.02
CA TYR A 205 -11.98 8.42 -9.42
C TYR A 205 -11.42 8.90 -10.78
N HIS A 206 -10.11 8.76 -10.96
CA HIS A 206 -9.42 9.16 -12.19
C HIS A 206 -9.41 8.08 -13.26
N ARG A 207 -10.10 6.95 -13.04
CA ARG A 207 -10.21 5.82 -13.98
C ARG A 207 -8.87 5.23 -14.38
N ILE A 208 -7.89 5.27 -13.48
CA ILE A 208 -6.59 4.63 -13.67
C ILE A 208 -6.74 3.14 -13.35
N PRO A 209 -6.41 2.25 -14.28
CA PRO A 209 -6.62 0.82 -14.08
C PRO A 209 -5.60 0.23 -13.09
N VAL A 210 -6.02 -0.84 -12.45
CA VAL A 210 -5.18 -1.69 -11.60
C VAL A 210 -5.25 -3.12 -12.11
N ARG A 211 -4.11 -3.80 -12.16
CA ARG A 211 -4.03 -5.18 -12.65
C ARG A 211 -3.21 -6.04 -11.69
N ILE A 212 -3.71 -7.23 -11.39
CA ILE A 212 -2.90 -8.29 -10.76
C ILE A 212 -2.20 -9.07 -11.87
N CYS A 213 -0.91 -9.33 -11.68
CA CYS A 213 -0.09 -10.15 -12.56
C CYS A 213 0.15 -11.51 -11.86
N PRO A 214 -0.68 -12.52 -12.07
CA PRO A 214 -0.64 -13.75 -11.25
C PRO A 214 0.60 -14.61 -11.49
N LYS A 215 1.29 -14.43 -12.62
CA LYS A 215 2.58 -15.08 -12.90
C LYS A 215 3.73 -14.47 -12.10
N ALA A 216 3.57 -13.24 -11.62
CA ALA A 216 4.50 -12.57 -10.72
C ALA A 216 4.10 -12.85 -9.28
N THR A 217 5.03 -13.21 -8.42
CA THR A 217 4.77 -13.53 -7.01
C THR A 217 5.65 -12.72 -6.08
N MET A 218 5.14 -12.44 -4.89
CA MET A 218 5.89 -11.95 -3.75
C MET A 218 5.44 -12.64 -2.48
N CYS A 219 6.31 -12.76 -1.49
CA CYS A 219 5.98 -13.30 -0.18
C CYS A 219 5.97 -12.16 0.86
N HIS A 220 4.97 -12.14 1.73
CA HIS A 220 4.78 -11.12 2.76
C HIS A 220 4.81 -11.78 4.16
N ASP A 221 5.92 -11.65 4.86
CA ASP A 221 6.06 -12.14 6.24
C ASP A 221 5.56 -11.09 7.23
N ARG A 222 4.25 -11.03 7.42
CA ARG A 222 3.61 -10.05 8.32
C ARG A 222 4.06 -10.18 9.78
N GLY A 223 4.65 -11.30 10.17
CA GLY A 223 4.98 -11.61 11.56
C GLY A 223 3.76 -11.59 12.49
N GLU A 224 4.00 -11.67 13.78
CA GLU A 224 2.98 -11.36 14.77
C GLU A 224 2.84 -9.84 14.87
N HIS A 225 1.67 -9.32 14.56
CA HIS A 225 1.38 -7.89 14.68
C HIS A 225 1.52 -7.46 16.15
N GLY A 226 2.25 -6.37 16.36
CA GLY A 226 2.31 -5.72 17.67
C GLY A 226 0.91 -5.34 18.15
N ASN A 227 0.79 -5.14 19.44
CA ASN A 227 -0.38 -4.91 20.28
C ASN A 227 -1.71 -4.63 19.52
N VAL A 228 -2.50 -5.69 19.31
CA VAL A 228 -3.81 -5.71 18.63
C VAL A 228 -4.76 -4.62 19.19
N GLN A 229 -4.60 -4.29 20.46
CA GLN A 229 -5.43 -3.29 21.16
C GLN A 229 -5.18 -1.87 20.65
N THR A 230 -3.93 -1.49 20.41
CA THR A 230 -3.59 -0.18 19.84
C THR A 230 -4.07 -0.06 18.38
N TYR A 231 -4.02 -1.16 17.63
CA TYR A 231 -4.57 -1.22 16.27
C TYR A 231 -6.09 -1.01 16.28
N ASN A 232 -6.81 -1.65 17.19
CA ASN A 232 -8.26 -1.55 17.30
C ASN A 232 -8.73 -0.16 17.78
N ASN A 233 -8.04 0.45 18.75
CA ASN A 233 -8.40 1.78 19.27
C ASN A 233 -8.35 2.88 18.19
N LYS A 234 -7.53 2.72 17.15
CA LYS A 234 -7.43 3.68 16.04
C LYS A 234 -8.27 3.30 14.82
N LYS A 235 -8.92 2.14 14.83
CA LYS A 235 -9.67 1.59 13.67
C LYS A 235 -10.81 2.51 13.24
N SER A 236 -11.64 2.96 14.18
CA SER A 236 -12.77 3.86 13.88
C SER A 236 -12.30 5.17 13.27
N ARG A 237 -11.23 5.78 13.80
CA ARG A 237 -10.65 7.02 13.25
C ARG A 237 -10.17 6.84 11.82
N ARG A 238 -9.52 5.71 11.50
CA ARG A 238 -9.03 5.40 10.14
C ARG A 238 -10.19 5.21 9.17
N LEU A 239 -11.18 4.39 9.53
CA LEU A 239 -12.34 4.13 8.69
C LEU A 239 -13.13 5.42 8.42
N MET A 240 -13.34 6.25 9.44
CA MET A 240 -14.04 7.52 9.30
C MET A 240 -13.25 8.52 8.45
N LEU A 241 -11.92 8.61 8.61
CA LEU A 241 -11.06 9.47 7.80
C LEU A 241 -11.08 9.02 6.33
N ARG A 242 -10.93 7.72 6.08
CA ARG A 242 -10.99 7.13 4.74
C ARG A 242 -12.29 7.53 4.01
N THR A 243 -13.43 7.40 4.70
CA THR A 243 -14.73 7.82 4.18
C THR A 243 -14.82 9.34 4.00
N ALA A 244 -14.24 10.12 4.93
CA ALA A 244 -14.27 11.58 4.87
C ALA A 244 -13.54 12.15 3.65
N VAL A 245 -12.38 11.58 3.31
CA VAL A 245 -11.56 12.02 2.16
C VAL A 245 -12.03 11.42 0.83
N ASP A 246 -12.80 10.35 0.83
CA ASP A 246 -13.23 9.67 -0.40
C ASP A 246 -13.92 10.63 -1.36
N ILE A 247 -13.25 10.92 -2.47
CA ILE A 247 -13.71 11.85 -3.52
C ILE A 247 -14.83 11.27 -4.40
N ASN A 248 -15.05 9.96 -4.34
CA ASN A 248 -16.12 9.27 -5.08
C ASN A 248 -17.48 9.43 -4.38
N LEU A 249 -17.48 9.72 -3.08
CA LEU A 249 -18.70 9.81 -2.29
C LEU A 249 -19.25 11.25 -2.22
N SER A 250 -20.57 11.37 -2.42
CA SER A 250 -21.32 12.58 -2.09
C SER A 250 -21.33 12.83 -0.58
N PHE A 251 -21.80 13.99 -0.12
CA PHE A 251 -21.96 14.24 1.31
C PHE A 251 -22.90 13.23 1.98
N ALA A 252 -24.06 12.97 1.35
CA ALA A 252 -25.03 11.99 1.85
C ALA A 252 -24.43 10.57 1.88
N GLY A 253 -23.66 10.20 0.84
CA GLY A 253 -22.94 8.91 0.79
C GLY A 253 -21.97 8.75 1.96
N ARG A 254 -21.16 9.78 2.27
CA ARG A 254 -20.26 9.74 3.42
C ARG A 254 -20.99 9.62 4.76
N LEU A 255 -22.10 10.33 4.91
CA LEU A 255 -22.92 10.24 6.13
C LEU A 255 -23.48 8.82 6.32
N LYS A 256 -24.01 8.22 5.24
CA LYS A 256 -24.49 6.84 5.25
C LYS A 256 -23.39 5.85 5.65
N GLU A 257 -22.20 5.97 5.04
CA GLU A 257 -21.05 5.13 5.39
C GLU A 257 -20.60 5.31 6.85
N TRP A 258 -20.58 6.54 7.38
CA TRP A 258 -20.25 6.77 8.78
C TRP A 258 -21.26 6.10 9.72
N LEU A 259 -22.56 6.23 9.44
CA LEU A 259 -23.59 5.54 10.22
C LEU A 259 -23.41 4.01 10.19
N GLN A 260 -23.05 3.45 9.03
CA GLN A 260 -22.77 2.04 8.90
C GLN A 260 -21.50 1.61 9.67
N ILE A 261 -20.45 2.42 9.65
CA ILE A 261 -19.22 2.19 10.44
C ILE A 261 -19.55 2.16 11.92
N ILE A 262 -20.34 3.13 12.42
CA ILE A 262 -20.78 3.20 13.82
C ILE A 262 -21.59 1.95 14.18
N LYS A 263 -22.58 1.61 13.37
CA LYS A 263 -23.41 0.41 13.56
C LYS A 263 -22.57 -0.88 13.59
N ASN A 264 -21.67 -1.05 12.64
CA ASN A 264 -20.81 -2.24 12.56
C ASN A 264 -19.81 -2.31 13.73
N SER A 265 -19.26 -1.19 14.17
CA SER A 265 -18.40 -1.13 15.36
C SER A 265 -19.20 -1.51 16.60
N TYR A 266 -20.41 -0.97 16.75
CA TYR A 266 -21.29 -1.31 17.87
C TYR A 266 -21.60 -2.80 17.93
N THR A 267 -22.01 -3.40 16.80
CA THR A 267 -22.45 -4.81 16.76
C THR A 267 -21.29 -5.81 16.85
N SER A 268 -20.18 -5.54 16.19
CA SER A 268 -19.04 -6.48 16.15
C SER A 268 -18.17 -6.40 17.40
N ASP A 269 -17.98 -5.20 17.93
CA ASP A 269 -17.10 -4.98 19.06
C ASP A 269 -17.83 -5.27 20.38
N LEU A 270 -19.17 -5.09 20.42
CA LEU A 270 -20.01 -5.54 21.54
C LEU A 270 -19.94 -7.07 21.71
N ARG A 271 -20.05 -7.80 20.59
CA ARG A 271 -19.94 -9.29 20.61
C ARG A 271 -18.57 -9.79 21.07
N ARG A 272 -17.52 -8.99 20.93
CA ARG A 272 -16.13 -9.31 21.32
C ARG A 272 -15.72 -8.74 22.68
N GLY A 273 -16.62 -8.04 23.38
CA GLY A 273 -16.28 -7.34 24.61
C GLY A 273 -15.31 -6.17 24.46
N LEU A 274 -15.05 -5.73 23.22
CA LEU A 274 -14.04 -4.72 22.88
C LEU A 274 -14.64 -3.33 22.63
N TYR A 275 -15.96 -3.19 22.62
CA TYR A 275 -16.62 -1.94 22.29
C TYR A 275 -16.60 -0.96 23.48
N ARG A 276 -16.04 0.22 23.21
CA ARG A 276 -16.17 1.38 24.08
C ARG A 276 -17.04 2.42 23.36
N PRO A 277 -18.25 2.73 23.86
CA PRO A 277 -19.18 3.67 23.19
C PRO A 277 -18.55 5.04 22.86
N GLY A 278 -17.57 5.48 23.65
CA GLY A 278 -16.83 6.72 23.42
C GLY A 278 -15.88 6.72 22.20
N ASP A 279 -15.50 5.58 21.65
CA ASP A 279 -14.50 5.52 20.58
C ASP A 279 -15.01 6.11 19.25
N SER A 280 -16.28 5.83 18.91
CA SER A 280 -16.91 6.41 17.71
C SER A 280 -17.16 7.91 17.86
N LEU A 281 -17.59 8.37 19.04
CA LEU A 281 -17.76 9.80 19.34
C LEU A 281 -16.40 10.50 19.32
N SER A 282 -15.38 9.93 19.96
CA SER A 282 -14.01 10.44 19.94
C SER A 282 -13.46 10.56 18.51
N ALA A 283 -13.75 9.57 17.65
CA ALA A 283 -13.35 9.61 16.25
C ALA A 283 -14.06 10.73 15.47
N MET A 284 -15.33 10.97 15.77
CA MET A 284 -16.10 12.06 15.14
C MET A 284 -15.58 13.44 15.55
N PHE A 285 -15.35 13.68 16.86
CA PHE A 285 -14.74 14.93 17.33
C PHE A 285 -13.35 15.15 16.76
N TRP A 286 -12.55 14.10 16.67
CA TRP A 286 -11.23 14.15 16.04
C TRP A 286 -11.30 14.55 14.56
N LEU A 287 -12.31 14.07 13.81
CA LEU A 287 -12.55 14.47 12.41
C LEU A 287 -13.00 15.92 12.29
N LEU A 288 -13.84 16.42 13.20
CA LEU A 288 -14.28 17.81 13.18
C LEU A 288 -13.08 18.77 13.24
N GLY A 289 -12.07 18.45 14.04
CA GLY A 289 -10.81 19.21 14.08
C GLY A 289 -9.98 19.16 12.78
N LYS A 290 -10.36 18.31 11.81
CA LYS A 290 -9.64 18.14 10.53
C LYS A 290 -10.44 18.57 9.30
N VAL A 291 -11.65 19.13 9.47
CA VAL A 291 -12.55 19.45 8.35
C VAL A 291 -11.90 20.33 7.29
N GLY A 292 -11.14 21.36 7.68
CA GLY A 292 -10.42 22.21 6.73
C GLY A 292 -9.40 21.44 5.91
N ARG A 293 -8.58 20.60 6.56
CA ARG A 293 -7.57 19.75 5.92
C ARG A 293 -8.21 18.69 5.01
N ILE A 294 -9.33 18.09 5.42
CA ILE A 294 -10.09 17.14 4.62
C ILE A 294 -10.64 17.81 3.36
N ARG A 295 -11.23 19.02 3.49
CA ARG A 295 -11.73 19.79 2.34
C ARG A 295 -10.59 20.10 1.35
N GLN A 296 -9.47 20.60 1.84
CA GLN A 296 -8.29 20.89 1.02
C GLN A 296 -7.76 19.62 0.32
N SER A 297 -7.67 18.50 1.05
CA SER A 297 -7.29 17.20 0.51
C SER A 297 -8.19 16.78 -0.65
N ARG A 298 -9.50 16.79 -0.43
CA ARG A 298 -10.48 16.43 -1.47
C ARG A 298 -10.40 17.31 -2.71
N THR A 299 -10.14 18.61 -2.55
CA THR A 299 -9.95 19.52 -3.68
C THR A 299 -8.72 19.14 -4.48
N LYS A 300 -7.59 18.92 -3.81
CA LYS A 300 -6.35 18.50 -4.44
C LYS A 300 -6.48 17.15 -5.16
N GLU A 301 -7.12 16.17 -4.54
CA GLU A 301 -7.24 14.81 -5.06
C GLU A 301 -8.21 14.68 -6.26
N ARG A 302 -9.08 15.67 -6.48
CA ARG A 302 -9.97 15.72 -7.66
C ARG A 302 -9.27 16.22 -8.91
N SER A 303 -8.16 16.90 -8.77
CA SER A 303 -7.36 17.39 -9.88
C SER A 303 -6.28 16.38 -10.24
N LEU A 304 -6.01 16.22 -11.53
CA LEU A 304 -4.84 15.50 -12.01
C LEU A 304 -3.58 16.30 -11.67
N GLY A 305 -2.49 15.59 -11.39
CA GLY A 305 -1.17 16.17 -11.09
C GLY A 305 -0.43 15.40 -10.00
N PRO A 306 0.87 15.67 -9.81
CA PRO A 306 1.73 14.95 -8.85
C PRO A 306 1.45 15.41 -7.41
N THR A 307 0.19 15.34 -7.00
CA THR A 307 -0.27 15.72 -5.65
C THR A 307 0.47 14.94 -4.58
N TRP A 308 0.95 15.60 -3.55
CA TRP A 308 1.72 15.05 -2.42
C TRP A 308 3.19 14.64 -2.75
N LEU A 309 3.67 14.87 -3.98
CA LEU A 309 5.07 14.67 -4.39
C LEU A 309 5.79 15.99 -4.54
#